data_ffd58cbf8b6cea9a440c53ac090a082a
#
_entry.id   ffd58cbf8b6cea9a440c53ac090a082a
#
_cell.length_a   1.000
_cell.length_b   1.000
_cell.length_c   1.000
_cell.angle_alpha   90.00
_cell.angle_beta   90.00
_cell.angle_gamma   90.00
#
_symmetry.space_group_name_H-M   'P 1'
#
loop_
_entity.id
_entity.type
_entity.pdbx_description
1 polymer ?
#
loop_
_entity_poly.entity_id
_entity_poly.type
_entity_poly.pdbx_seq_one_letter_code
_entity_poly.pdbx_strand_id
1 'polypeptide(L)'
;MRKMRIMEHISLDGVIQQSADENDFPYGAWTAPYRAPAGRDAILAAYGESYDLLLGRRTYDLWSGFWSKAPSSPMADRLNAATKYVVTHRPESLAWGPFEGLGPDIVEGIRRIKRRTARTLSFRVARR
;
A
#
# COMPACT_ATOMS: atom_id res chain seq x y z
N MET A 1 -3.78 7.21 -19.93
CA MET A 1 -2.74 6.89 -18.92
C MET A 1 -3.40 6.77 -17.54
N ARG A 2 -3.07 5.75 -16.79
CA ARG A 2 -3.60 5.55 -15.44
C ARG A 2 -3.19 6.70 -14.51
N LYS A 3 -4.14 7.17 -13.70
CA LYS A 3 -3.82 8.10 -12.61
C LYS A 3 -3.04 7.34 -11.52
N MET A 4 -2.00 7.97 -11.00
CA MET A 4 -1.27 7.49 -9.83
C MET A 4 -1.60 8.41 -8.66
N ARG A 5 -1.94 7.82 -7.54
CA ARG A 5 -2.27 8.53 -6.31
C ARG A 5 -1.34 8.07 -5.20
N ILE A 6 -0.74 8.99 -4.49
CA ILE A 6 0.08 8.71 -3.31
C ILE A 6 -0.78 8.97 -2.09
N MET A 7 -0.82 7.99 -1.18
CA MET A 7 -1.47 8.15 0.12
C MET A 7 -0.48 7.79 1.22
N GLU A 8 -0.34 8.68 2.18
CA GLU A 8 0.56 8.49 3.31
C GLU A 8 -0.01 9.15 4.56
N HIS A 9 0.19 8.53 5.72
CA HIS A 9 -0.01 9.19 7.00
C HIS A 9 1.26 9.96 7.34
N ILE A 10 1.11 11.23 7.64
CA ILE A 10 2.24 12.09 7.95
C ILE A 10 1.90 12.96 9.17
N SER A 11 2.85 13.06 10.10
CA SER A 11 2.75 14.00 11.22
C SER A 11 3.12 15.43 10.77
N LEU A 12 2.85 16.43 11.58
CA LEU A 12 3.18 17.82 11.27
C LEU A 12 4.69 18.06 11.07
N ASP A 13 5.52 17.27 11.74
CA ASP A 13 6.98 17.30 11.63
C ASP A 13 7.54 16.32 10.59
N GLY A 14 6.68 15.72 9.76
CA GLY A 14 7.09 14.93 8.61
C GLY A 14 7.34 13.44 8.87
N VAL A 15 6.97 12.91 10.03
CA VAL A 15 7.10 11.49 10.33
C VAL A 15 6.04 10.68 9.60
N ILE A 16 6.47 9.70 8.79
CA ILE A 16 5.57 8.79 8.04
C ILE A 16 5.60 7.35 8.56
N GLN A 17 6.60 6.99 9.36
CA GLN A 17 6.70 5.65 9.95
C GLN A 17 5.68 5.48 11.06
N GLN A 18 4.91 4.40 11.01
CA GLN A 18 3.84 4.13 11.98
C GLN A 18 4.03 2.83 12.77
N SER A 19 4.77 1.89 12.22
CA SER A 19 4.93 0.58 12.81
C SER A 19 5.97 0.61 13.94
N ALA A 20 5.59 0.12 15.11
CA ALA A 20 6.49 -0.06 16.24
C ALA A 20 7.39 -1.29 16.08
N ASP A 21 6.94 -2.26 15.28
CA ASP A 21 7.58 -3.58 15.18
C ASP A 21 8.84 -3.56 14.31
N GLU A 22 9.17 -2.37 13.77
CA GLU A 22 10.25 -2.22 12.82
C GLU A 22 11.36 -1.33 13.37
N ASN A 23 12.52 -1.94 13.60
CA ASN A 23 13.76 -1.24 13.90
C ASN A 23 13.67 -0.31 15.12
N ASP A 24 13.05 -0.76 16.19
CA ASP A 24 12.99 -0.04 17.49
C ASP A 24 12.46 1.41 17.36
N PHE A 25 11.53 1.66 16.41
CA PHE A 25 10.94 2.99 16.31
C PHE A 25 10.11 3.31 17.56
N PRO A 26 10.57 4.23 18.43
CA PRO A 26 10.01 4.40 19.77
C PRO A 26 8.62 5.03 19.77
N TYR A 27 8.20 5.62 18.64
CA TYR A 27 6.91 6.30 18.49
C TYR A 27 5.94 5.52 17.61
N GLY A 28 6.12 4.21 17.53
CA GLY A 28 5.22 3.33 16.79
C GLY A 28 3.76 3.50 17.21
N ALA A 29 2.86 3.31 16.24
CA ALA A 29 1.41 3.49 16.42
C ALA A 29 0.97 4.90 16.88
N TRP A 30 1.77 5.93 16.62
CA TRP A 30 1.43 7.33 17.00
C TRP A 30 0.09 7.80 16.41
N THR A 31 -0.37 7.20 15.32
CA THR A 31 -1.68 7.50 14.73
C THR A 31 -2.85 6.94 15.53
N ALA A 32 -2.62 5.98 16.44
CA ALA A 32 -3.69 5.26 17.11
C ALA A 32 -4.68 6.19 17.88
N PRO A 33 -4.22 7.20 18.64
CA PRO A 33 -5.12 8.13 19.34
C PRO A 33 -5.97 8.99 18.38
N TYR A 34 -5.55 9.15 17.14
CA TYR A 34 -6.21 10.00 16.14
C TYR A 34 -7.08 9.21 15.16
N ARG A 35 -7.19 7.90 15.35
CA ARG A 35 -8.04 7.06 14.51
C ARG A 35 -9.51 7.27 14.85
N ALA A 36 -10.23 7.88 13.92
CA ALA A 36 -11.66 8.12 14.05
C ALA A 36 -12.41 7.52 12.85
N PRO A 37 -13.72 7.21 13.00
CA PRO A 37 -14.53 6.73 11.87
C PRO A 37 -14.49 7.66 10.66
N ALA A 38 -14.58 8.98 10.89
CA ALA A 38 -14.49 9.97 9.81
C ALA A 38 -13.16 9.92 9.03
N GLY A 39 -12.03 9.69 9.72
CA GLY A 39 -10.73 9.50 9.08
C GLY A 39 -10.67 8.24 8.23
N ARG A 40 -11.22 7.14 8.71
CA ARG A 40 -11.35 5.91 7.94
C ARG A 40 -12.21 6.11 6.70
N ASP A 41 -13.35 6.78 6.82
CA ASP A 41 -14.26 7.01 5.73
C ASP A 41 -13.63 7.93 4.67
N ALA A 42 -12.87 8.94 5.09
CA ALA A 42 -12.09 9.79 4.20
C ALA A 42 -11.01 9.00 3.42
N ILE A 43 -10.33 8.06 4.07
CA ILE A 43 -9.36 7.18 3.43
C ILE A 43 -10.05 6.28 2.39
N LEU A 44 -11.17 5.66 2.75
CA LEU A 44 -11.94 4.81 1.83
C LEU A 44 -12.46 5.61 0.61
N ALA A 45 -12.93 6.83 0.83
CA ALA A 45 -13.36 7.72 -0.24
C ALA A 45 -12.19 8.12 -1.15
N ALA A 46 -11.03 8.40 -0.56
CA ALA A 46 -9.82 8.76 -1.31
C ALA A 46 -9.29 7.60 -2.16
N TYR A 47 -9.34 6.36 -1.67
CA TYR A 47 -9.01 5.18 -2.47
C TYR A 47 -10.01 4.94 -3.60
N GLY A 48 -11.29 5.20 -3.36
CA GLY A 48 -12.38 4.83 -4.25
C GLY A 48 -12.75 3.35 -4.15
N GLU A 49 -13.62 2.89 -5.04
CA GLU A 49 -14.15 1.51 -4.99
C GLU A 49 -13.22 0.49 -5.64
N SER A 50 -12.42 0.92 -6.60
CA SER A 50 -11.59 0.03 -7.41
C SER A 50 -10.25 0.68 -7.75
N TYR A 51 -9.18 0.05 -7.31
CA TYR A 51 -7.81 0.51 -7.52
C TYR A 51 -6.84 -0.68 -7.54
N ASP A 52 -5.63 -0.43 -8.01
CA ASP A 52 -4.51 -1.34 -7.84
C ASP A 52 -3.46 -0.68 -6.93
N LEU A 53 -2.58 -1.48 -6.37
CA LEU A 53 -1.56 -1.04 -5.42
C LEU A 53 -0.16 -1.11 -6.05
N LEU A 54 0.61 -0.04 -5.91
CA LEU A 54 2.05 -0.07 -6.15
C LEU A 54 2.75 0.03 -4.79
N LEU A 55 3.45 -1.00 -4.41
CA LEU A 55 4.02 -1.16 -3.07
C LEU A 55 5.54 -1.34 -3.14
N GLY A 56 6.24 -0.69 -2.22
CA GLY A 56 7.58 -1.11 -1.86
C GLY A 56 7.55 -2.47 -1.15
N ARG A 57 8.63 -3.24 -1.25
CA ARG A 57 8.72 -4.58 -0.67
C ARG A 57 8.37 -4.61 0.82
N ARG A 58 8.90 -3.68 1.58
CA ARG A 58 8.65 -3.62 3.03
C ARG A 58 7.19 -3.38 3.36
N THR A 59 6.53 -2.45 2.68
CA THR A 59 5.10 -2.22 2.84
C THR A 59 4.30 -3.47 2.47
N TYR A 60 4.69 -4.15 1.39
CA TYR A 60 4.05 -5.40 0.98
C TYR A 60 4.16 -6.47 2.07
N ASP A 61 5.35 -6.68 2.63
CA ASP A 61 5.58 -7.70 3.65
C ASP A 61 4.74 -7.43 4.91
N LEU A 62 4.72 -6.18 5.39
CA LEU A 62 3.88 -5.76 6.52
C LEU A 62 2.39 -5.99 6.26
N TRP A 63 1.94 -5.53 5.12
CA TRP A 63 0.54 -5.58 4.77
C TRP A 63 0.07 -7.00 4.47
N SER A 64 0.91 -7.83 3.87
CA SER A 64 0.58 -9.23 3.63
C SER A 64 0.38 -10.01 4.93
N GLY A 65 1.18 -9.71 5.95
CA GLY A 65 1.04 -10.33 7.28
C GLY A 65 -0.24 -9.95 8.01
N PHE A 66 -0.74 -8.75 7.78
CA PHE A 66 -1.92 -8.21 8.45
C PHE A 66 -3.21 -8.38 7.62
N TRP A 67 -3.26 -7.80 6.42
CA TRP A 67 -4.50 -7.72 5.65
C TRP A 67 -4.97 -9.06 5.08
N SER A 68 -4.05 -9.99 4.79
CA SER A 68 -4.44 -11.33 4.34
C SER A 68 -5.24 -12.12 5.39
N LYS A 69 -5.07 -11.77 6.66
CA LYS A 69 -5.72 -12.42 7.81
C LYS A 69 -6.77 -11.55 8.49
N ALA A 70 -6.92 -10.31 8.07
CA ALA A 70 -7.85 -9.38 8.67
C ALA A 70 -9.31 -9.84 8.44
N PRO A 71 -10.21 -9.65 9.41
CA PRO A 71 -11.64 -9.87 9.20
C PRO A 71 -12.15 -9.04 8.02
N SER A 72 -13.20 -9.56 7.35
CA SER A 72 -13.86 -8.86 6.26
C SER A 72 -14.31 -7.47 6.70
N SER A 73 -13.96 -6.49 5.91
CA SER A 73 -14.34 -5.09 6.07
C SER A 73 -14.17 -4.38 4.73
N PRO A 74 -14.82 -3.24 4.50
CA PRO A 74 -14.66 -2.52 3.23
C PRO A 74 -13.20 -2.22 2.87
N MET A 75 -12.35 -1.95 3.85
CA MET A 75 -10.91 -1.73 3.63
C MET A 75 -10.19 -3.04 3.31
N ALA A 76 -10.36 -4.07 4.15
CA ALA A 76 -9.70 -5.37 3.96
C ALA A 76 -10.08 -6.00 2.62
N ASP A 77 -11.36 -6.00 2.28
CA ASP A 77 -11.87 -6.61 1.06
C ASP A 77 -11.33 -5.92 -0.19
N ARG A 78 -11.28 -4.58 -0.19
CA ARG A 78 -10.70 -3.81 -1.31
C ARG A 78 -9.19 -4.03 -1.44
N LEU A 79 -8.45 -4.03 -0.34
CA LEU A 79 -7.01 -4.26 -0.35
C LEU A 79 -6.66 -5.69 -0.80
N ASN A 80 -7.42 -6.68 -0.35
CA ASN A 80 -7.22 -8.07 -0.76
C ASN A 80 -7.56 -8.27 -2.25
N ALA A 81 -8.58 -7.60 -2.77
CA ALA A 81 -8.99 -7.70 -4.17
C ALA A 81 -8.09 -6.91 -5.14
N ALA A 82 -7.39 -5.88 -4.65
CA ALA A 82 -6.52 -5.05 -5.48
C ALA A 82 -5.33 -5.83 -6.02
N THR A 83 -4.96 -5.63 -7.29
CA THR A 83 -3.70 -6.15 -7.83
C THR A 83 -2.52 -5.41 -7.22
N LYS A 84 -1.54 -6.14 -6.68
CA LYS A 84 -0.32 -5.62 -6.08
C LYS A 84 0.80 -5.65 -7.10
N TYR A 85 1.34 -4.48 -7.43
CA TYR A 85 2.61 -4.32 -8.14
C TYR A 85 3.68 -4.03 -7.11
N VAL A 86 4.65 -4.90 -6.97
CA VAL A 86 5.63 -4.83 -5.87
C VAL A 86 7.01 -4.53 -6.41
N VAL A 87 7.61 -3.47 -5.89
CA VAL A 87 9.02 -3.13 -6.15
C VAL A 87 9.89 -4.07 -5.33
N THR A 88 10.42 -5.11 -5.97
CA THR A 88 11.22 -6.14 -5.31
C THR A 88 12.22 -6.78 -6.27
N HIS A 89 13.36 -7.21 -5.74
CA HIS A 89 14.33 -8.04 -6.45
C HIS A 89 14.05 -9.55 -6.31
N ARG A 90 13.01 -9.93 -5.57
CA ARG A 90 12.61 -11.32 -5.31
C ARG A 90 11.12 -11.53 -5.58
N PRO A 91 10.68 -11.40 -6.85
CA PRO A 91 9.26 -11.53 -7.20
C PRO A 91 8.70 -12.92 -6.92
N GLU A 92 9.54 -13.96 -6.96
CA GLU A 92 9.19 -15.35 -6.68
C GLU A 92 8.74 -15.59 -5.22
N SER A 93 9.06 -14.67 -4.32
CA SER A 93 8.70 -14.76 -2.90
C SER A 93 7.37 -14.08 -2.54
N LEU A 94 6.67 -13.53 -3.52
CA LEU A 94 5.36 -12.91 -3.31
C LEU A 94 4.29 -13.99 -3.18
N ALA A 95 3.42 -13.85 -2.18
CA ALA A 95 2.34 -14.80 -1.90
C ALA A 95 0.96 -14.14 -1.74
N TRP A 96 0.91 -12.89 -1.27
CA TRP A 96 -0.35 -12.18 -1.09
C TRP A 96 -0.82 -11.59 -2.42
N GLY A 97 -1.73 -12.33 -3.07
CA GLY A 97 -2.28 -11.95 -4.37
C GLY A 97 -3.61 -11.19 -4.31
N PRO A 98 -4.13 -10.83 -5.49
CA PRO A 98 -3.46 -10.94 -6.76
C PRO A 98 -2.23 -10.03 -6.88
N PHE A 99 -1.18 -10.48 -7.54
CA PHE A 99 0.03 -9.67 -7.76
C PHE A 99 0.56 -9.84 -9.18
N GLU A 100 1.31 -8.84 -9.64
CA GLU A 100 1.97 -8.84 -10.94
C GLU A 100 3.38 -8.27 -10.81
N GLY A 101 4.34 -8.90 -11.46
CA GLY A 101 5.73 -8.47 -11.45
C GLY A 101 5.95 -7.23 -12.32
N LEU A 102 6.84 -6.35 -11.87
CA LEU A 102 7.28 -5.18 -12.62
C LEU A 102 8.36 -5.49 -13.66
N GLY A 103 8.98 -6.66 -13.55
CA GLY A 103 10.12 -7.06 -14.36
C GLY A 103 11.46 -6.59 -13.77
N PRO A 104 12.57 -6.89 -14.43
CA PRO A 104 13.91 -6.56 -13.93
C PRO A 104 14.19 -5.06 -13.93
N ASP A 105 13.62 -4.31 -14.86
CA ASP A 105 13.67 -2.84 -14.89
C ASP A 105 12.39 -2.27 -14.27
N ILE A 106 12.51 -1.81 -13.04
CA ILE A 106 11.38 -1.27 -12.25
C ILE A 106 10.79 -0.03 -12.89
N VAL A 107 11.62 0.85 -13.45
CA VAL A 107 11.17 2.10 -14.07
C VAL A 107 10.33 1.79 -15.30
N GLU A 108 10.81 0.91 -16.16
CA GLU A 108 10.04 0.49 -17.34
C GLU A 108 8.80 -0.32 -16.94
N GLY A 109 8.88 -1.14 -15.91
CA GLY A 109 7.73 -1.83 -15.32
C GLY A 109 6.64 -0.84 -14.89
N ILE A 110 7.00 0.21 -14.19
CA ILE A 110 6.06 1.27 -13.77
C ILE A 110 5.49 2.00 -14.99
N ARG A 111 6.33 2.35 -15.97
CA ARG A 111 5.85 2.97 -17.22
C ARG A 111 4.85 2.08 -17.94
N ARG A 112 5.12 0.79 -18.03
CA ARG A 112 4.23 -0.20 -18.65
C ARG A 112 2.86 -0.24 -17.97
N ILE A 113 2.81 -0.34 -16.64
CA ILE A 113 1.54 -0.38 -15.93
C ILE A 113 0.79 0.96 -15.99
N LYS A 114 1.48 2.08 -16.07
CA LYS A 114 0.85 3.41 -16.26
C LYS A 114 0.20 3.57 -17.63
N ARG A 115 0.73 2.94 -18.67
CA ARG A 115 0.15 2.99 -20.01
C ARG A 115 -1.15 2.18 -20.14
N ARG A 116 -1.41 1.25 -19.25
CA ARG A 116 -2.64 0.46 -19.28
C ARG A 116 -3.86 1.34 -19.03
N THR A 117 -4.93 1.10 -19.78
CA THR A 117 -6.26 1.65 -19.46
C THR A 117 -6.87 0.77 -18.38
N ALA A 118 -6.74 1.17 -17.13
CA ALA A 118 -7.14 0.37 -15.99
C ALA A 118 -7.47 1.26 -14.78
N ARG A 119 -7.78 0.63 -13.66
CA ARG A 119 -8.09 1.26 -12.37
C ARG A 119 -7.00 2.23 -11.92
N THR A 120 -7.34 3.17 -11.06
CA THR A 120 -6.37 4.09 -10.43
C THR A 120 -5.28 3.27 -9.72
N LEU A 121 -4.04 3.71 -9.83
CA LEU A 121 -2.90 3.10 -9.15
C LEU A 121 -2.62 3.88 -7.85
N SER A 122 -2.82 3.23 -6.72
CA SER A 122 -2.49 3.80 -5.41
C SER A 122 -1.10 3.35 -4.97
N PHE A 123 -0.27 4.32 -4.63
CA PHE A 123 1.11 4.10 -4.22
C PHE A 123 1.26 4.29 -2.71
N ARG A 124 1.96 3.35 -2.08
CA ARG A 124 2.30 3.46 -0.67
C ARG A 124 3.76 3.11 -0.43
N VAL A 125 4.43 3.94 0.33
CA VAL A 125 5.84 3.76 0.71
C VAL A 125 5.93 3.59 2.22
N ALA A 126 6.68 2.60 2.67
CA ALA A 126 7.24 2.62 4.01
C ALA A 126 8.69 3.09 3.91
N ARG A 127 9.06 4.08 4.70
CA ARG A 127 10.44 4.56 4.75
C ARG A 127 11.33 3.57 5.51
N ARG A 128 12.60 3.52 5.11
CA ARG A 128 13.66 2.88 5.89
C ARG A 128 13.90 3.64 7.18
#